data_5805017a978a2ed25a0e97684bcf93a7
#
_entry.id   5805017a978a2ed25a0e97684bcf93a7
#
_cell.length_a   1.000
_cell.length_b   1.000
_cell.length_c   1.000
_cell.angle_alpha   90.00
_cell.angle_beta   90.00
_cell.angle_gamma   90.00
#
_symmetry.space_group_name_H-M   'P 1'
#
loop_
_entity.id
_entity.type
_entity.pdbx_description
1 polymer ?
#
loop_
_entity_poly.entity_id
_entity_poly.type
_entity_poly.pdbx_seq_one_letter_code
_entity_poly.pdbx_strand_id
1 'polypeptide(L)'
;MALLDVTNVGVRFGGVVALDELTFSVEPGTICALIGPNGAGKTTLFNVLSRLYQSTTGVVTFDGADLLDVPAHRIARLGLARTFQNVALFPALTVLENVLTGAHAHGSIGFGRAMLRIRAAHEEEAQRRRGIELLERLDLGHLAHRPVAGLPFGTLKRIELARALAAEPRLLMLDEPANGLTHSEVDDLGETIKAIRDQFDLTILLVEHHMAMVMAISDHIVVLDFGRKIAEGPPAAVRNDPLVIEAYLGAPA
;
A
#
# COMPACT_ATOMS: atom_id res chain seq x y z
N MET A 1 -1.06 18.25 9.97
CA MET A 1 -1.69 17.17 10.76
C MET A 1 -1.47 15.91 9.96
N ALA A 2 -0.83 14.92 10.52
CA ALA A 2 -0.51 13.69 9.82
C ALA A 2 -1.78 12.99 9.32
N LEU A 3 -1.68 12.28 8.20
CA LEU A 3 -2.78 11.47 7.66
C LEU A 3 -2.91 10.15 8.43
N LEU A 4 -1.77 9.56 8.81
CA LEU A 4 -1.71 8.34 9.62
C LEU A 4 -0.81 8.61 10.84
N ASP A 5 -1.33 8.35 12.04
CA ASP A 5 -0.55 8.37 13.28
C ASP A 5 -0.61 7.00 13.95
N VAL A 6 0.56 6.44 14.22
CA VAL A 6 0.76 5.19 14.95
C VAL A 6 1.39 5.54 16.30
N THR A 7 0.71 5.26 17.40
CA THR A 7 1.13 5.67 18.74
C THR A 7 1.20 4.48 19.68
N ASN A 8 2.41 4.14 20.14
CA ASN A 8 2.72 3.07 21.12
C ASN A 8 2.08 1.71 20.75
N VAL A 9 2.03 1.41 19.45
CA VAL A 9 1.41 0.17 18.96
C VAL A 9 2.28 -1.03 19.29
N GLY A 10 1.69 -1.97 20.02
CA GLY A 10 2.29 -3.25 20.37
C GLY A 10 1.46 -4.42 19.84
N VAL A 11 2.14 -5.48 19.38
CA VAL A 11 1.53 -6.73 18.93
C VAL A 11 2.29 -7.92 19.50
N ARG A 12 1.56 -8.84 20.14
CA ARG A 12 2.12 -10.08 20.71
C ARG A 12 1.38 -11.31 20.16
N PHE A 13 2.14 -12.31 19.76
CA PHE A 13 1.62 -13.61 19.37
C PHE A 13 2.17 -14.67 20.33
N GLY A 14 1.36 -15.09 21.31
CA GLY A 14 1.84 -15.96 22.39
C GLY A 14 3.01 -15.32 23.13
N GLY A 15 4.19 -15.95 23.09
CA GLY A 15 5.42 -15.44 23.72
C GLY A 15 6.27 -14.50 22.86
N VAL A 16 5.89 -14.29 21.58
CA VAL A 16 6.68 -13.47 20.65
C VAL A 16 6.11 -12.05 20.59
N VAL A 17 6.97 -11.05 20.81
CA VAL A 17 6.65 -9.63 20.61
C VAL A 17 6.99 -9.29 19.16
N ALA A 18 5.97 -9.02 18.35
CA ALA A 18 6.14 -8.69 16.93
C ALA A 18 6.21 -7.18 16.68
N LEU A 19 5.54 -6.37 17.51
CA LEU A 19 5.70 -4.91 17.57
C LEU A 19 5.76 -4.50 19.03
N ASP A 20 6.65 -3.54 19.36
CA ASP A 20 6.90 -3.09 20.72
C ASP A 20 6.96 -1.55 20.77
N GLU A 21 5.89 -0.94 21.29
CA GLU A 21 5.73 0.51 21.47
C GLU A 21 6.03 1.35 20.21
N LEU A 22 5.64 0.82 19.04
CA LEU A 22 5.92 1.48 17.77
C LEU A 22 5.16 2.80 17.65
N THR A 23 5.90 3.89 17.40
CA THR A 23 5.35 5.25 17.25
C THR A 23 5.99 5.95 16.06
N PHE A 24 5.19 6.38 15.08
CA PHE A 24 5.58 7.22 13.94
C PHE A 24 4.34 7.83 13.29
N SER A 25 4.55 8.81 12.40
CA SER A 25 3.48 9.44 11.63
C SER A 25 3.79 9.50 10.14
N VAL A 26 2.74 9.59 9.32
CA VAL A 26 2.84 9.76 7.86
C VAL A 26 2.11 11.02 7.46
N GLU A 27 2.85 11.98 6.91
CA GLU A 27 2.29 13.25 6.47
C GLU A 27 1.54 13.09 5.12
N PRO A 28 0.48 13.89 4.89
CA PRO A 28 -0.25 13.86 3.62
C PRO A 28 0.66 14.17 2.43
N GLY A 29 0.44 13.50 1.30
CA GLY A 29 1.15 13.75 0.04
C GLY A 29 2.60 13.26 0.02
N THR A 30 3.05 12.51 1.03
CA THR A 30 4.42 12.00 1.13
C THR A 30 4.51 10.50 0.81
N ILE A 31 5.70 10.07 0.39
CA ILE A 31 6.09 8.66 0.34
C ILE A 31 6.90 8.37 1.61
N CYS A 32 6.28 7.66 2.55
CA CYS A 32 6.94 7.16 3.75
C CYS A 32 7.33 5.70 3.54
N ALA A 33 8.63 5.39 3.63
CA ALA A 33 9.10 4.02 3.57
C ALA A 33 9.26 3.42 4.98
N LEU A 34 8.82 2.17 5.12
CA LEU A 34 9.02 1.36 6.32
C LEU A 34 10.02 0.24 5.97
N ILE A 35 11.23 0.36 6.47
CA ILE A 35 12.32 -0.58 6.18
C ILE A 35 12.79 -1.32 7.44
N GLY A 36 13.61 -2.34 7.25
CA GLY A 36 14.20 -3.12 8.34
C GLY A 36 14.49 -4.55 7.91
N PRO A 37 15.27 -5.32 8.68
CA PRO A 37 15.56 -6.72 8.40
C PRO A 37 14.32 -7.60 8.31
N ASN A 38 14.49 -8.84 7.84
CA ASN A 38 13.42 -9.82 7.87
C ASN A 38 13.03 -10.13 9.32
N GLY A 39 11.72 -10.17 9.60
CA GLY A 39 11.22 -10.33 10.96
C GLY A 39 11.15 -9.06 11.81
N ALA A 40 11.54 -7.89 11.27
CA ALA A 40 11.47 -6.61 12.00
C ALA A 40 10.05 -6.12 12.36
N GLY A 41 8.99 -6.78 11.88
CA GLY A 41 7.59 -6.42 12.20
C GLY A 41 6.84 -5.65 11.11
N LYS A 42 7.45 -5.36 9.96
CA LYS A 42 6.86 -4.57 8.87
C LYS A 42 5.50 -5.13 8.40
N THR A 43 5.44 -6.41 8.06
CA THR A 43 4.21 -7.09 7.63
C THR A 43 3.16 -7.14 8.76
N THR A 44 3.61 -7.27 10.02
CA THR A 44 2.72 -7.23 11.18
C THR A 44 2.03 -5.87 11.28
N LEU A 45 2.77 -4.76 11.12
CA LEU A 45 2.19 -3.43 11.08
C LEU A 45 1.17 -3.28 9.94
N PHE A 46 1.53 -3.68 8.72
CA PHE A 46 0.62 -3.64 7.57
C PHE A 46 -0.67 -4.43 7.83
N ASN A 47 -0.58 -5.57 8.52
CA ASN A 47 -1.75 -6.36 8.90
C ASN A 47 -2.59 -5.68 9.99
N VAL A 48 -1.98 -4.93 10.92
CA VAL A 48 -2.70 -4.09 11.89
C VAL A 48 -3.44 -2.96 11.18
N LEU A 49 -2.77 -2.21 10.30
CA LEU A 49 -3.36 -1.12 9.52
C LEU A 49 -4.49 -1.60 8.61
N SER A 50 -4.36 -2.80 8.05
CA SER A 50 -5.42 -3.45 7.24
C SER A 50 -6.51 -4.11 8.09
N ARG A 51 -6.43 -4.04 9.44
CA ARG A 51 -7.37 -4.68 10.39
C ARG A 51 -7.45 -6.21 10.25
N LEU A 52 -6.42 -6.84 9.69
CA LEU A 52 -6.25 -8.29 9.68
C LEU A 52 -5.73 -8.81 11.02
N TYR A 53 -4.94 -8.00 11.73
CA TYR A 53 -4.50 -8.26 13.10
C TYR A 53 -5.02 -7.18 14.03
N GLN A 54 -5.20 -7.56 15.31
CA GLN A 54 -5.49 -6.61 16.37
C GLN A 54 -4.18 -6.23 17.06
N SER A 55 -4.00 -4.94 17.38
CA SER A 55 -2.94 -4.50 18.28
C SER A 55 -3.27 -4.95 19.71
N THR A 56 -2.22 -5.26 20.47
CA THR A 56 -2.34 -5.56 21.90
C THR A 56 -2.42 -4.29 22.72
N THR A 57 -1.68 -3.25 22.30
CA THR A 57 -1.61 -1.92 22.91
C THR A 57 -1.52 -0.83 21.86
N GLY A 58 -1.69 0.41 22.26
CA GLY A 58 -1.53 1.58 21.41
C GLY A 58 -2.77 1.95 20.60
N VAL A 59 -2.64 3.02 19.84
CA VAL A 59 -3.70 3.61 19.01
C VAL A 59 -3.17 3.85 17.61
N VAL A 60 -4.03 3.69 16.61
CA VAL A 60 -3.76 4.10 15.23
C VAL A 60 -4.87 5.04 14.79
N THR A 61 -4.52 6.27 14.44
CA THR A 61 -5.49 7.20 13.86
C THR A 61 -5.23 7.39 12.38
N PHE A 62 -6.29 7.41 11.60
CA PHE A 62 -6.26 7.71 10.18
C PHE A 62 -7.24 8.86 9.91
N ASP A 63 -6.71 9.98 9.40
CA ASP A 63 -7.48 11.21 9.19
C ASP A 63 -8.25 11.67 10.45
N GLY A 64 -7.60 11.52 11.61
CA GLY A 64 -8.16 11.89 12.92
C GLY A 64 -9.18 10.90 13.51
N ALA A 65 -9.55 9.83 12.80
CA ALA A 65 -10.42 8.78 13.30
C ALA A 65 -9.63 7.57 13.80
N ASP A 66 -10.08 6.92 14.88
CA ASP A 66 -9.47 5.69 15.36
C ASP A 66 -9.68 4.56 14.34
N LEU A 67 -8.58 4.11 13.73
CA LEU A 67 -8.58 3.04 12.74
C LEU A 67 -8.89 1.69 13.37
N LEU A 68 -8.53 1.51 14.64
CA LEU A 68 -8.64 0.21 15.32
C LEU A 68 -10.09 -0.16 15.65
N ASP A 69 -10.98 0.81 15.71
CA ASP A 69 -12.42 0.60 15.91
C ASP A 69 -13.17 0.26 14.62
N VAL A 70 -12.51 0.42 13.46
CA VAL A 70 -13.14 0.21 12.16
C VAL A 70 -13.05 -1.27 11.74
N PRO A 71 -14.16 -1.91 11.34
CA PRO A 71 -14.13 -3.27 10.79
C PRO A 71 -13.32 -3.36 9.50
N ALA A 72 -12.55 -4.45 9.30
CA ALA A 72 -11.67 -4.65 8.13
C ALA A 72 -12.36 -4.36 6.78
N HIS A 73 -13.62 -4.79 6.60
CA HIS A 73 -14.37 -4.58 5.36
C HIS A 73 -14.75 -3.11 5.06
N ARG A 74 -14.52 -2.19 6.01
CA ARG A 74 -14.79 -0.75 5.84
C ARG A 74 -13.53 0.07 5.62
N ILE A 75 -12.34 -0.51 5.78
CA ILE A 75 -11.06 0.21 5.67
C ILE A 75 -10.90 0.88 4.32
N ALA A 76 -11.24 0.18 3.23
CA ALA A 76 -11.16 0.75 1.89
C ALA A 76 -12.09 1.97 1.71
N ARG A 77 -13.25 2.01 2.39
CA ARG A 77 -14.17 3.16 2.34
C ARG A 77 -13.65 4.39 3.09
N LEU A 78 -12.70 4.20 4.00
CA LEU A 78 -12.01 5.32 4.65
C LEU A 78 -10.94 5.93 3.73
N GLY A 79 -10.63 5.29 2.61
CA GLY A 79 -9.59 5.72 1.69
C GLY A 79 -8.23 5.08 1.95
N LEU A 80 -8.18 3.88 2.55
CA LEU A 80 -6.96 3.12 2.74
C LEU A 80 -6.98 1.89 1.82
N ALA A 81 -6.07 1.84 0.83
CA ALA A 81 -5.89 0.68 -0.04
C ALA A 81 -4.53 0.02 0.19
N ARG A 82 -4.45 -1.28 -0.06
CA ARG A 82 -3.22 -2.07 0.05
C ARG A 82 -3.04 -2.94 -1.17
N THR A 83 -1.81 -2.98 -1.72
CA THR A 83 -1.36 -4.07 -2.58
C THR A 83 -0.85 -5.22 -1.73
N PHE A 84 -0.83 -6.42 -2.29
CA PHE A 84 -0.30 -7.60 -1.60
C PHE A 84 1.01 -8.02 -2.23
N GLN A 85 1.88 -8.67 -1.46
CA GLN A 85 3.19 -9.15 -1.90
C GLN A 85 3.10 -10.05 -3.14
N ASN A 86 2.09 -10.91 -3.19
CA ASN A 86 1.80 -11.74 -4.36
C ASN A 86 0.76 -11.06 -5.25
N VAL A 87 1.01 -11.01 -6.54
CA VAL A 87 0.06 -10.50 -7.53
C VAL A 87 -1.24 -11.31 -7.45
N ALA A 88 -2.28 -10.70 -6.89
CA ALA A 88 -3.57 -11.35 -6.65
C ALA A 88 -4.60 -10.94 -7.71
N LEU A 89 -4.23 -11.01 -9.00
CA LEU A 89 -5.13 -10.76 -10.12
C LEU A 89 -5.90 -12.03 -10.49
N PHE A 90 -7.07 -11.86 -11.06
CA PHE A 90 -7.92 -12.95 -11.58
C PHE A 90 -7.51 -13.28 -13.02
N PRO A 91 -6.84 -14.42 -13.29
CA PRO A 91 -6.23 -14.68 -14.59
C PRO A 91 -7.24 -14.76 -15.75
N ALA A 92 -8.46 -15.18 -15.46
CA ALA A 92 -9.53 -15.31 -16.46
C ALA A 92 -10.21 -13.99 -16.82
N LEU A 93 -10.02 -12.95 -15.98
CA LEU A 93 -10.61 -11.64 -16.22
C LEU A 93 -9.69 -10.78 -17.09
N THR A 94 -10.27 -9.82 -17.77
CA THR A 94 -9.54 -8.76 -18.49
C THR A 94 -8.85 -7.82 -17.51
N VAL A 95 -7.93 -7.00 -18.02
CA VAL A 95 -7.27 -5.93 -17.24
C VAL A 95 -8.30 -5.00 -16.62
N LEU A 96 -9.26 -4.51 -17.42
CA LEU A 96 -10.32 -3.63 -16.93
C LEU A 96 -11.17 -4.29 -15.83
N GLU A 97 -11.59 -5.55 -16.03
CA GLU A 97 -12.38 -6.25 -15.02
C GLU A 97 -11.61 -6.45 -13.71
N ASN A 98 -10.30 -6.74 -13.78
CA ASN A 98 -9.45 -6.78 -12.60
C ASN A 98 -9.40 -5.44 -11.88
N VAL A 99 -9.23 -4.33 -12.60
CA VAL A 99 -9.22 -2.98 -12.02
C VAL A 99 -10.56 -2.64 -11.38
N LEU A 100 -11.67 -2.96 -12.05
CA LEU A 100 -13.02 -2.71 -11.52
C LEU A 100 -13.32 -3.47 -10.21
N THR A 101 -12.63 -4.59 -9.93
CA THR A 101 -12.76 -5.25 -8.61
C THR A 101 -12.31 -4.35 -7.47
N GLY A 102 -11.34 -3.45 -7.69
CA GLY A 102 -10.89 -2.45 -6.71
C GLY A 102 -11.93 -1.37 -6.42
N ALA A 103 -12.72 -0.99 -7.44
CA ALA A 103 -13.75 0.04 -7.30
C ALA A 103 -14.96 -0.40 -6.46
N HIS A 104 -15.14 -1.69 -6.18
CA HIS A 104 -16.27 -2.20 -5.39
C HIS A 104 -16.35 -1.65 -3.96
N ALA A 105 -15.26 -1.14 -3.41
CA ALA A 105 -15.25 -0.51 -2.09
C ALA A 105 -16.21 0.69 -2.00
N HIS A 106 -16.45 1.39 -3.11
CA HIS A 106 -17.33 2.56 -3.22
C HIS A 106 -18.72 2.23 -3.76
N GLY A 107 -18.96 0.99 -4.20
CA GLY A 107 -20.28 0.55 -4.67
C GLY A 107 -21.32 0.65 -3.57
N SER A 108 -22.29 1.55 -3.72
CA SER A 108 -23.38 1.78 -2.76
C SER A 108 -24.61 0.91 -3.01
N ILE A 109 -24.50 -0.13 -3.84
CA ILE A 109 -25.64 -0.97 -4.21
C ILE A 109 -26.01 -1.86 -3.02
N GLY A 110 -26.81 -1.35 -2.09
CA GLY A 110 -27.52 -2.17 -1.11
C GLY A 110 -28.51 -3.11 -1.82
N PHE A 111 -28.73 -4.29 -1.23
CA PHE A 111 -29.58 -5.38 -1.77
C PHE A 111 -30.96 -4.90 -2.31
N GLY A 112 -31.51 -3.79 -1.78
CA GLY A 112 -32.77 -3.20 -2.24
C GLY A 112 -32.67 -2.36 -3.54
N ARG A 113 -31.46 -1.88 -3.90
CA ARG A 113 -31.25 -1.10 -5.14
C ARG A 113 -30.92 -1.96 -6.35
N ALA A 114 -30.44 -3.19 -6.15
CA ALA A 114 -30.22 -4.16 -7.22
C ALA A 114 -31.51 -4.52 -7.97
N MET A 115 -32.69 -4.30 -7.38
CA MET A 115 -33.98 -4.46 -8.04
C MET A 115 -34.31 -3.37 -9.07
N LEU A 116 -33.61 -2.25 -9.07
CA LEU A 116 -33.78 -1.17 -10.06
C LEU A 116 -32.72 -1.26 -11.15
N ARG A 117 -32.85 -2.21 -12.07
CA ARG A 117 -31.94 -2.52 -13.19
C ARG A 117 -31.37 -1.31 -13.95
N ILE A 118 -32.15 -0.22 -14.08
CA ILE A 118 -31.74 0.95 -14.87
C ILE A 118 -30.65 1.76 -14.16
N ARG A 119 -30.71 1.91 -12.82
CA ARG A 119 -29.67 2.62 -12.06
C ARG A 119 -28.38 1.81 -11.93
N ALA A 120 -28.48 0.48 -11.83
CA ALA A 120 -27.33 -0.38 -11.80
C ALA A 120 -26.51 -0.31 -13.11
N ALA A 121 -27.16 -0.31 -14.26
CA ALA A 121 -26.51 -0.19 -15.55
C ALA A 121 -25.78 1.15 -15.76
N HIS A 122 -26.37 2.27 -15.30
CA HIS A 122 -25.70 3.58 -15.35
C HIS A 122 -24.48 3.68 -14.43
N GLU A 123 -24.57 3.09 -13.24
CA GLU A 123 -23.46 3.08 -12.29
C GLU A 123 -22.31 2.18 -12.78
N GLU A 124 -22.65 1.02 -13.35
CA GLU A 124 -21.68 0.09 -13.96
C GLU A 124 -20.96 0.75 -15.15
N GLU A 125 -21.68 1.43 -16.03
CA GLU A 125 -21.09 2.14 -17.17
C GLU A 125 -20.22 3.33 -16.71
N ALA A 126 -20.60 4.03 -15.64
CA ALA A 126 -19.78 5.08 -15.06
C ALA A 126 -18.49 4.53 -14.43
N GLN A 127 -18.56 3.41 -13.72
CA GLN A 127 -17.37 2.73 -13.18
C GLN A 127 -16.47 2.21 -14.30
N ARG A 128 -17.05 1.65 -15.37
CA ARG A 128 -16.28 1.18 -16.53
C ARG A 128 -15.51 2.33 -17.20
N ARG A 129 -16.13 3.49 -17.40
CA ARG A 129 -15.46 4.68 -17.95
C ARG A 129 -14.32 5.14 -17.05
N ARG A 130 -14.54 5.27 -15.73
CA ARG A 130 -13.47 5.63 -14.77
C ARG A 130 -12.33 4.63 -14.79
N GLY A 131 -12.63 3.32 -14.89
CA GLY A 131 -11.62 2.28 -15.01
C GLY A 131 -10.78 2.40 -16.28
N ILE A 132 -11.39 2.73 -17.43
CA ILE A 132 -10.67 2.99 -18.68
C ILE A 132 -9.80 4.25 -18.55
N GLU A 133 -10.34 5.35 -18.06
CA GLU A 133 -9.61 6.61 -17.82
C GLU A 133 -8.40 6.38 -16.89
N LEU A 134 -8.57 5.58 -15.83
CA LEU A 134 -7.47 5.22 -14.93
C LEU A 134 -6.39 4.40 -15.66
N LEU A 135 -6.80 3.41 -16.47
CA LEU A 135 -5.86 2.61 -17.24
C LEU A 135 -5.11 3.46 -18.29
N GLU A 136 -5.76 4.42 -18.93
CA GLU A 136 -5.13 5.36 -19.86
C GLU A 136 -4.09 6.22 -19.14
N ARG A 137 -4.43 6.75 -17.96
CA ARG A 137 -3.50 7.54 -17.13
C ARG A 137 -2.26 6.76 -16.68
N LEU A 138 -2.36 5.43 -16.59
CA LEU A 138 -1.26 4.51 -16.22
C LEU A 138 -0.59 3.87 -17.45
N ASP A 139 -0.92 4.32 -18.66
CA ASP A 139 -0.41 3.78 -19.93
C ASP A 139 -0.71 2.28 -20.12
N LEU A 140 -1.85 1.83 -19.58
CA LEU A 140 -2.38 0.46 -19.67
C LEU A 140 -3.65 0.37 -20.52
N GLY A 141 -4.16 1.50 -21.06
CA GLY A 141 -5.43 1.57 -21.79
C GLY A 141 -5.49 0.60 -22.97
N HIS A 142 -4.36 0.40 -23.69
CA HIS A 142 -4.24 -0.52 -24.82
C HIS A 142 -4.41 -2.00 -24.41
N LEU A 143 -4.31 -2.33 -23.12
CA LEU A 143 -4.49 -3.68 -22.57
C LEU A 143 -5.88 -3.88 -21.93
N ALA A 144 -6.73 -2.86 -21.84
CA ALA A 144 -7.97 -2.88 -21.07
C ALA A 144 -8.84 -4.13 -21.29
N HIS A 145 -8.95 -4.57 -22.52
CA HIS A 145 -9.81 -5.71 -22.91
C HIS A 145 -9.05 -7.03 -23.07
N ARG A 146 -7.75 -7.08 -22.75
CA ARG A 146 -6.96 -8.31 -22.78
C ARG A 146 -7.08 -9.06 -21.46
N PRO A 147 -7.16 -10.41 -21.48
CA PRO A 147 -6.98 -11.21 -20.28
C PRO A 147 -5.61 -10.92 -19.65
N VAL A 148 -5.53 -10.95 -18.32
CA VAL A 148 -4.24 -10.74 -17.62
C VAL A 148 -3.32 -11.96 -17.74
N ALA A 149 -3.88 -13.14 -18.03
CA ALA A 149 -3.09 -14.34 -18.25
C ALA A 149 -2.08 -14.15 -19.39
N GLY A 150 -0.81 -14.47 -19.13
CA GLY A 150 0.27 -14.38 -20.11
C GLY A 150 0.86 -12.98 -20.32
N LEU A 151 0.43 -11.97 -19.55
CA LEU A 151 1.09 -10.66 -19.54
C LEU A 151 2.43 -10.74 -18.77
N PRO A 152 3.43 -9.91 -19.14
CA PRO A 152 4.69 -9.81 -18.43
C PRO A 152 4.48 -9.46 -16.96
N PHE A 153 5.35 -9.94 -16.07
CA PHE A 153 5.22 -9.77 -14.63
C PHE A 153 5.19 -8.29 -14.18
N GLY A 154 6.05 -7.45 -14.75
CA GLY A 154 6.04 -6.00 -14.51
C GLY A 154 4.71 -5.35 -14.90
N THR A 155 4.09 -5.80 -16.00
CA THR A 155 2.75 -5.33 -16.40
C THR A 155 1.68 -5.76 -15.38
N LEU A 156 1.76 -7.00 -14.87
CA LEU A 156 0.83 -7.48 -13.84
C LEU A 156 0.93 -6.63 -12.55
N LYS A 157 2.14 -6.23 -12.14
CA LYS A 157 2.37 -5.32 -11.02
C LYS A 157 1.73 -3.94 -11.25
N ARG A 158 1.84 -3.38 -12.45
CA ARG A 158 1.19 -2.11 -12.80
C ARG A 158 -0.35 -2.23 -12.80
N ILE A 159 -0.91 -3.37 -13.22
CA ILE A 159 -2.35 -3.63 -13.14
C ILE A 159 -2.80 -3.76 -11.69
N GLU A 160 -2.00 -4.36 -10.82
CA GLU A 160 -2.28 -4.43 -9.38
C GLU A 160 -2.33 -3.04 -8.74
N LEU A 161 -1.39 -2.14 -9.09
CA LEU A 161 -1.44 -0.74 -8.70
C LEU A 161 -2.71 -0.06 -9.21
N ALA A 162 -3.07 -0.25 -10.48
CA ALA A 162 -4.30 0.30 -11.07
C ALA A 162 -5.55 -0.18 -10.32
N ARG A 163 -5.61 -1.45 -9.93
CA ARG A 163 -6.69 -2.00 -9.11
C ARG A 163 -6.77 -1.33 -7.73
N ALA A 164 -5.64 -1.11 -7.07
CA ALA A 164 -5.61 -0.44 -5.77
C ALA A 164 -6.04 1.03 -5.89
N LEU A 165 -5.62 1.72 -6.96
CA LEU A 165 -6.01 3.11 -7.26
C LEU A 165 -7.50 3.25 -7.62
N ALA A 166 -8.13 2.21 -8.18
CA ALA A 166 -9.57 2.22 -8.48
C ALA A 166 -10.44 2.35 -7.22
N ALA A 167 -9.89 2.09 -6.03
CA ALA A 167 -10.51 2.37 -4.74
C ALA A 167 -10.41 3.85 -4.33
N GLU A 168 -9.86 4.75 -5.16
CA GLU A 168 -9.66 6.18 -4.89
C GLU A 168 -9.06 6.42 -3.47
N PRO A 169 -7.91 5.78 -3.13
CA PRO A 169 -7.38 5.86 -1.78
C PRO A 169 -6.78 7.23 -1.48
N ARG A 170 -6.77 7.61 -0.20
CA ARG A 170 -5.96 8.71 0.33
C ARG A 170 -4.59 8.20 0.83
N LEU A 171 -4.57 6.96 1.33
CA LEU A 171 -3.35 6.24 1.71
C LEU A 171 -3.25 4.94 0.91
N LEU A 172 -2.19 4.83 0.11
CA LEU A 172 -1.85 3.60 -0.61
C LEU A 172 -0.71 2.89 0.11
N MET A 173 -0.98 1.68 0.58
CA MET A 173 0.01 0.81 1.22
C MET A 173 0.58 -0.16 0.20
N LEU A 174 1.88 -0.09 -0.05
CA LEU A 174 2.61 -0.92 -0.99
C LEU A 174 3.49 -1.93 -0.24
N ASP A 175 3.21 -3.22 -0.40
CA ASP A 175 3.89 -4.31 0.30
C ASP A 175 4.86 -5.04 -0.64
N GLU A 176 6.14 -4.68 -0.59
CA GLU A 176 7.22 -5.20 -1.44
C GLU A 176 6.87 -5.20 -2.95
N PRO A 177 6.46 -4.05 -3.52
CA PRO A 177 5.99 -4.00 -4.90
C PRO A 177 7.06 -4.37 -5.92
N ALA A 178 8.34 -4.19 -5.61
CA ALA A 178 9.46 -4.51 -6.50
C ALA A 178 9.88 -6.00 -6.45
N ASN A 179 9.27 -6.80 -5.57
CA ASN A 179 9.65 -8.21 -5.48
C ASN A 179 9.42 -8.96 -6.80
N GLY A 180 10.48 -9.64 -7.29
CA GLY A 180 10.47 -10.41 -8.54
C GLY A 180 10.71 -9.60 -9.82
N LEU A 181 11.00 -8.30 -9.71
CA LEU A 181 11.38 -7.44 -10.82
C LEU A 181 12.90 -7.44 -11.06
N THR A 182 13.31 -7.17 -12.30
CA THR A 182 14.71 -6.87 -12.66
C THR A 182 15.10 -5.47 -12.20
N HIS A 183 16.40 -5.16 -12.13
CA HIS A 183 16.87 -3.83 -11.70
C HIS A 183 16.25 -2.68 -12.49
N SER A 184 16.17 -2.79 -13.83
CA SER A 184 15.56 -1.74 -14.67
C SER A 184 14.05 -1.60 -14.40
N GLU A 185 13.33 -2.72 -14.17
CA GLU A 185 11.91 -2.66 -13.82
C GLU A 185 11.67 -2.07 -12.43
N VAL A 186 12.61 -2.22 -11.49
CA VAL A 186 12.56 -1.59 -10.16
C VAL A 186 12.69 -0.06 -10.28
N ASP A 187 13.61 0.42 -11.13
CA ASP A 187 13.77 1.86 -11.37
C ASP A 187 12.50 2.44 -12.02
N ASP A 188 11.97 1.78 -13.06
CA ASP A 188 10.72 2.17 -13.73
C ASP A 188 9.53 2.17 -12.76
N LEU A 189 9.46 1.20 -11.84
CA LEU A 189 8.43 1.13 -10.80
C LEU A 189 8.57 2.30 -9.82
N GLY A 190 9.79 2.65 -9.43
CA GLY A 190 10.06 3.80 -8.55
C GLY A 190 9.53 5.10 -9.14
N GLU A 191 9.81 5.37 -10.43
CA GLU A 191 9.29 6.55 -11.13
C GLU A 191 7.76 6.48 -11.28
N THR A 192 7.20 5.30 -11.51
CA THR A 192 5.74 5.09 -11.55
C THR A 192 5.10 5.44 -10.19
N ILE A 193 5.69 5.00 -9.07
CA ILE A 193 5.18 5.30 -7.72
C ILE A 193 5.19 6.80 -7.44
N LYS A 194 6.26 7.52 -7.81
CA LYS A 194 6.32 8.99 -7.69
C LYS A 194 5.25 9.66 -8.56
N ALA A 195 5.14 9.22 -9.81
CA ALA A 195 4.15 9.78 -10.75
C ALA A 195 2.72 9.61 -10.25
N ILE A 196 2.34 8.43 -9.74
CA ILE A 196 0.99 8.21 -9.20
C ILE A 196 0.74 9.02 -7.92
N ARG A 197 1.74 9.17 -7.03
CA ARG A 197 1.61 10.05 -5.86
C ARG A 197 1.21 11.46 -6.30
N ASP A 198 1.97 12.04 -7.23
CA ASP A 198 1.76 13.42 -7.68
C ASP A 198 0.45 13.56 -8.49
N GLN A 199 0.17 12.59 -9.37
CA GLN A 199 -0.98 12.64 -10.26
C GLN A 199 -2.33 12.45 -9.54
N PHE A 200 -2.34 11.70 -8.42
CA PHE A 200 -3.55 11.35 -7.68
C PHE A 200 -3.60 11.97 -6.28
N ASP A 201 -2.64 12.85 -5.94
CA ASP A 201 -2.52 13.50 -4.62
C ASP A 201 -2.51 12.46 -3.48
N LEU A 202 -1.71 11.41 -3.64
CA LEU A 202 -1.68 10.28 -2.73
C LEU A 202 -0.67 10.44 -1.61
N THR A 203 -0.98 9.85 -0.47
CA THR A 203 0.01 9.48 0.53
C THR A 203 0.36 8.01 0.34
N ILE A 204 1.63 7.65 0.40
CA ILE A 204 2.10 6.28 0.19
C ILE A 204 2.88 5.80 1.41
N LEU A 205 2.51 4.63 1.94
CA LEU A 205 3.30 3.88 2.90
C LEU A 205 3.88 2.65 2.20
N LEU A 206 5.21 2.61 2.06
CA LEU A 206 5.93 1.62 1.27
C LEU A 206 6.74 0.69 2.17
N VAL A 207 6.54 -0.60 2.09
CA VAL A 207 7.48 -1.60 2.61
C VAL A 207 8.33 -2.10 1.45
N GLU A 208 9.64 -1.97 1.55
CA GLU A 208 10.59 -2.39 0.52
C GLU A 208 11.96 -2.75 1.11
N HIS A 209 12.70 -3.58 0.37
CA HIS A 209 14.07 -3.98 0.69
C HIS A 209 15.08 -3.56 -0.40
N HIS A 210 14.63 -3.04 -1.53
CA HIS A 210 15.47 -2.46 -2.58
C HIS A 210 15.90 -1.04 -2.16
N MET A 211 17.00 -0.95 -1.39
CA MET A 211 17.44 0.32 -0.79
C MET A 211 17.68 1.44 -1.78
N ALA A 212 18.18 1.13 -3.00
CA ALA A 212 18.37 2.14 -4.03
C ALA A 212 17.06 2.83 -4.38
N MET A 213 15.99 2.07 -4.63
CA MET A 213 14.67 2.61 -4.90
C MET A 213 14.12 3.38 -3.70
N VAL A 214 14.17 2.81 -2.49
CA VAL A 214 13.71 3.46 -1.26
C VAL A 214 14.33 4.82 -1.10
N MET A 215 15.67 4.92 -1.21
CA MET A 215 16.41 6.18 -1.06
C MET A 215 16.11 7.21 -2.17
N ALA A 216 15.71 6.75 -3.36
CA ALA A 216 15.43 7.61 -4.50
C ALA A 216 14.03 8.22 -4.48
N ILE A 217 13.03 7.51 -3.89
CA ILE A 217 11.63 7.93 -4.01
C ILE A 217 10.99 8.36 -2.69
N SER A 218 11.59 8.03 -1.53
CA SER A 218 10.96 8.33 -0.24
C SER A 218 11.26 9.75 0.23
N ASP A 219 10.26 10.40 0.80
CA ASP A 219 10.40 11.68 1.50
C ASP A 219 10.84 11.46 2.95
N HIS A 220 10.36 10.36 3.54
CA HIS A 220 10.60 9.98 4.93
C HIS A 220 10.79 8.47 5.04
N ILE A 221 11.66 8.03 5.95
CA ILE A 221 11.95 6.61 6.18
C ILE A 221 11.83 6.31 7.68
N VAL A 222 11.12 5.24 8.01
CA VAL A 222 11.03 4.66 9.34
C VAL A 222 11.75 3.31 9.33
N VAL A 223 12.68 3.10 10.23
CA VAL A 223 13.47 1.87 10.30
C VAL A 223 13.05 1.06 11.51
N LEU A 224 12.65 -0.18 11.25
CA LEU A 224 12.30 -1.15 12.29
C LEU A 224 13.40 -2.20 12.47
N ASP A 225 13.61 -2.59 13.72
CA ASP A 225 14.35 -3.77 14.09
C ASP A 225 13.70 -4.45 15.30
N PHE A 226 13.50 -5.76 15.25
CA PHE A 226 12.83 -6.56 16.29
C PHE A 226 11.54 -5.91 16.87
N GLY A 227 10.71 -5.35 15.99
CA GLY A 227 9.43 -4.74 16.36
C GLY A 227 9.49 -3.32 16.90
N ARG A 228 10.69 -2.73 17.00
CA ARG A 228 10.94 -1.36 17.50
C ARG A 228 11.41 -0.43 16.39
N LYS A 229 11.07 0.83 16.51
CA LYS A 229 11.67 1.87 15.67
C LYS A 229 13.08 2.19 16.19
N ILE A 230 14.09 2.00 15.34
CA ILE A 230 15.49 2.30 15.66
C ILE A 230 15.98 3.62 15.07
N ALA A 231 15.39 4.06 13.95
CA ALA A 231 15.70 5.33 13.31
C ALA A 231 14.49 5.85 12.53
N GLU A 232 14.47 7.16 12.29
CA GLU A 232 13.45 7.84 11.50
C GLU A 232 14.00 9.15 10.93
N GLY A 233 13.65 9.48 9.68
CA GLY A 233 14.04 10.75 9.07
C GLY A 233 14.10 10.71 7.54
N PRO A 234 14.60 11.78 6.92
CA PRO A 234 14.81 11.80 5.49
C PRO A 234 15.89 10.78 5.07
N PRO A 235 15.89 10.32 3.79
CA PRO A 235 16.81 9.28 3.30
C PRO A 235 18.28 9.55 3.64
N ALA A 236 18.74 10.80 3.52
CA ALA A 236 20.12 11.18 3.80
C ALA A 236 20.54 10.97 5.28
N ALA A 237 19.61 11.17 6.22
CA ALA A 237 19.85 10.93 7.63
C ALA A 237 19.90 9.44 7.94
N VAL A 238 18.91 8.68 7.47
CA VAL A 238 18.78 7.24 7.72
C VAL A 238 19.94 6.45 7.12
N ARG A 239 20.41 6.84 5.92
CA ARG A 239 21.53 6.17 5.25
C ARG A 239 22.83 6.14 6.06
N ASN A 240 23.06 7.16 6.89
CA ASN A 240 24.30 7.33 7.65
C ASN A 240 24.11 7.01 9.15
N ASP A 241 22.94 6.54 9.55
CA ASP A 241 22.67 6.22 10.94
C ASP A 241 23.39 4.92 11.36
N PRO A 242 24.24 4.96 12.41
CA PRO A 242 24.98 3.78 12.88
C PRO A 242 24.08 2.60 13.28
N LEU A 243 22.91 2.85 13.89
CA LEU A 243 21.98 1.81 14.30
C LEU A 243 21.37 1.11 13.07
N VAL A 244 21.12 1.87 12.02
CA VAL A 244 20.62 1.30 10.74
C VAL A 244 21.67 0.44 10.09
N ILE A 245 22.93 0.92 10.05
CA ILE A 245 24.07 0.16 9.48
C ILE A 245 24.25 -1.14 10.25
N GLU A 246 24.24 -1.09 11.58
CA GLU A 246 24.37 -2.26 12.45
C GLU A 246 23.24 -3.28 12.22
N ALA A 247 21.99 -2.82 12.13
CA ALA A 247 20.83 -3.69 11.92
C ALA A 247 20.88 -4.47 10.59
N TYR A 248 21.50 -3.90 9.54
CA TYR A 248 21.61 -4.54 8.22
C TYR A 248 22.89 -5.33 8.02
N LEU A 249 24.02 -4.92 8.59
CA LEU A 249 25.34 -5.56 8.42
C LEU A 249 25.72 -6.46 9.58
N GLY A 250 25.01 -6.39 10.70
CA GLY A 250 25.40 -6.99 11.98
C GLY A 250 26.38 -6.11 12.76
N ALA A 251 26.49 -6.36 14.07
CA ALA A 251 27.46 -5.65 14.89
C ALA A 251 28.89 -5.92 14.37
N PRO A 252 29.77 -4.91 14.31
CA PRO A 252 31.17 -5.13 14.00
C PRO A 252 31.78 -6.09 15.03
N ALA A 253 32.50 -7.12 14.52
CA ALA A 253 33.13 -8.15 15.33
C ALA A 253 34.24 -7.56 16.21
#